data_c3b0e29890ae6f372c436efaed26d846
#
_entry.id   c3b0e29890ae6f372c436efaed26d846
#
_cell.length_a   1.000
_cell.length_b   1.000
_cell.length_c   1.000
_cell.angle_alpha   90.00
_cell.angle_beta   90.00
_cell.angle_gamma   90.00
#
_symmetry.space_group_name_H-M   'P 1'
#
loop_
_entity.id
_entity.type
_entity.pdbx_description
1 polymer ?
#
loop_
_entity_poly.entity_id
_entity_poly.type
_entity_poly.pdbx_seq_one_letter_code
_entity_poly.pdbx_strand_id
1 'polypeptide(L)'
;MADSNPHPNEDSLELVDGSRVAVIGGGPAGSFTSYFLLEMAERADLEIEVEIYEPRDFSCVAPGGCNMCGGIISETLVQNLAAEGINLPDTVVQRGIESYVLHMDVGTVRIETPIDEKRIAAVYRGAGPRDIQVRKWGSFDHHLEGLAVARGAKVTRGRVTEISMDNGRPSIAVKGGEPQAYDLLVAAFGVNSPALKLFKELDFGYEPPETTKTFIREYFM
;
A
#
# COMPACT_ATOMS: atom_id res chain seq x y z
N MET A 1 -4.93 40.13 11.72
CA MET A 1 -4.29 39.99 10.40
C MET A 1 -4.77 38.68 9.90
N ALA A 2 -5.59 38.66 8.88
CA ALA A 2 -6.15 37.40 8.35
C ALA A 2 -5.05 36.70 7.57
N ASP A 3 -4.75 35.47 7.96
CA ASP A 3 -3.85 34.56 7.21
C ASP A 3 -4.50 34.25 5.86
N SER A 4 -4.04 34.92 4.83
CA SER A 4 -4.37 34.58 3.45
C SER A 4 -3.41 33.50 3.00
N ASN A 5 -3.67 32.28 3.41
CA ASN A 5 -3.05 31.12 2.77
C ASN A 5 -3.59 31.06 1.34
N PRO A 6 -2.77 31.13 0.28
CA PRO A 6 -3.27 31.05 -1.08
C PRO A 6 -3.78 29.62 -1.31
N HIS A 7 -5.09 29.45 -1.37
CA HIS A 7 -5.66 28.21 -1.89
C HIS A 7 -5.17 28.04 -3.34
N PRO A 8 -4.73 26.85 -3.76
CA PRO A 8 -4.35 26.61 -5.15
C PRO A 8 -5.51 27.03 -6.05
N ASN A 9 -5.18 27.67 -7.16
CA ASN A 9 -6.16 28.02 -8.20
C ASN A 9 -7.00 26.79 -8.53
N GLU A 10 -8.30 26.93 -8.66
CA GLU A 10 -9.27 25.85 -8.94
C GLU A 10 -8.89 24.98 -10.17
N ASP A 11 -7.98 25.45 -11.01
CA ASP A 11 -7.48 24.79 -12.22
C ASP A 11 -6.08 24.14 -12.06
N SER A 12 -5.43 24.23 -10.90
CA SER A 12 -4.07 23.70 -10.70
C SER A 12 -4.11 22.47 -9.77
N LEU A 13 -3.59 21.34 -10.24
CA LEU A 13 -3.34 20.13 -9.44
C LEU A 13 -2.01 20.21 -8.67
N GLU A 14 -1.58 21.41 -8.29
CA GLU A 14 -0.34 21.68 -7.61
C GLU A 14 -0.51 21.65 -6.09
N LEU A 15 0.32 20.85 -5.41
CA LEU A 15 0.39 20.87 -3.95
C LEU A 15 1.26 22.04 -3.51
N VAL A 16 0.83 22.72 -2.47
CA VAL A 16 1.51 23.88 -1.86
C VAL A 16 1.70 23.64 -0.37
N ASP A 17 2.41 24.51 0.31
CA ASP A 17 2.56 24.47 1.76
C ASP A 17 1.22 24.39 2.48
N GLY A 18 1.11 23.45 3.42
CA GLY A 18 -0.10 23.17 4.16
C GLY A 18 -1.09 22.28 3.42
N SER A 19 -0.78 21.82 2.20
CA SER A 19 -1.65 20.87 1.47
C SER A 19 -1.83 19.58 2.26
N ARG A 20 -3.06 19.09 2.27
CA ARG A 20 -3.46 17.85 2.94
C ARG A 20 -3.74 16.74 1.92
N VAL A 21 -3.10 15.61 2.10
CA VAL A 21 -3.25 14.45 1.22
C VAL A 21 -3.83 13.27 1.99
N ALA A 22 -4.94 12.73 1.49
CA ALA A 22 -5.48 11.47 2.01
C ALA A 22 -5.05 10.29 1.13
N VAL A 23 -4.58 9.22 1.76
CA VAL A 23 -4.24 7.95 1.10
C VAL A 23 -5.15 6.86 1.64
N ILE A 24 -6.05 6.33 0.79
CA ILE A 24 -6.96 5.25 1.20
C ILE A 24 -6.29 3.91 0.92
N GLY A 25 -5.84 3.24 1.97
CA GLY A 25 -5.13 1.96 1.98
C GLY A 25 -3.66 2.12 2.34
N GLY A 26 -3.23 1.44 3.40
CA GLY A 26 -1.85 1.42 3.91
C GLY A 26 -1.01 0.23 3.43
N GLY A 27 -1.50 -0.52 2.43
CA GLY A 27 -0.71 -1.57 1.78
C GLY A 27 0.52 -1.00 1.02
N PRO A 28 1.28 -1.84 0.29
CA PRO A 28 2.50 -1.39 -0.37
C PRO A 28 2.31 -0.15 -1.25
N ALA A 29 1.22 -0.08 -2.04
CA ALA A 29 0.95 1.06 -2.90
C ALA A 29 0.78 2.36 -2.10
N GLY A 30 -0.04 2.34 -1.04
CA GLY A 30 -0.28 3.53 -0.22
C GLY A 30 0.95 3.94 0.61
N SER A 31 1.65 2.97 1.18
CA SER A 31 2.87 3.22 1.95
C SER A 31 3.98 3.82 1.08
N PHE A 32 4.21 3.25 -0.12
CA PHE A 32 5.19 3.82 -1.06
C PHE A 32 4.79 5.20 -1.54
N THR A 33 3.51 5.39 -1.91
CA THR A 33 3.02 6.71 -2.33
C THR A 33 3.26 7.75 -1.23
N SER A 34 2.92 7.44 0.01
CA SER A 34 3.11 8.34 1.14
C SER A 34 4.59 8.64 1.41
N TYR A 35 5.44 7.59 1.37
CA TYR A 35 6.88 7.73 1.57
C TYR A 35 7.52 8.64 0.52
N PHE A 36 7.29 8.35 -0.76
CA PHE A 36 7.91 9.12 -1.85
C PHE A 36 7.30 10.51 -2.02
N LEU A 37 6.00 10.66 -1.74
CA LEU A 37 5.37 11.98 -1.77
C LEU A 37 5.98 12.93 -0.73
N LEU A 38 6.16 12.44 0.50
CA LEU A 38 6.83 13.22 1.56
C LEU A 38 8.29 13.49 1.23
N GLU A 39 9.00 12.52 0.63
CA GLU A 39 10.37 12.73 0.18
C GLU A 39 10.47 13.79 -0.92
N MET A 40 9.55 13.77 -1.89
CA MET A 40 9.50 14.75 -2.96
C MET A 40 9.13 16.15 -2.43
N ALA A 41 8.20 16.21 -1.47
CA ALA A 41 7.83 17.45 -0.80
C ALA A 41 9.03 18.08 -0.07
N GLU A 42 9.78 17.26 0.70
CA GLU A 42 11.02 17.69 1.35
C GLU A 42 12.05 18.25 0.35
N ARG A 43 12.23 17.58 -0.80
CA ARG A 43 13.13 18.06 -1.87
C ARG A 43 12.66 19.35 -2.53
N ALA A 44 11.35 19.59 -2.54
CA ALA A 44 10.72 20.80 -3.09
C ALA A 44 10.56 21.91 -2.05
N ASP A 45 11.06 21.71 -0.82
CA ASP A 45 10.90 22.64 0.31
C ASP A 45 9.41 22.95 0.61
N LEU A 46 8.56 21.90 0.53
CA LEU A 46 7.12 21.98 0.80
C LEU A 46 6.77 21.24 2.09
N GLU A 47 5.98 21.86 2.94
CA GLU A 47 5.38 21.22 4.12
C GLU A 47 3.97 20.73 3.79
N ILE A 48 3.78 19.42 3.66
CA ILE A 48 2.48 18.80 3.40
C ILE A 48 2.10 17.81 4.51
N GLU A 49 0.78 17.62 4.69
CA GLU A 49 0.27 16.60 5.59
C GLU A 49 -0.21 15.39 4.79
N VAL A 50 0.32 14.20 5.09
CA VAL A 50 -0.13 12.93 4.49
C VAL A 50 -0.77 12.05 5.54
N GLU A 51 -2.04 11.66 5.31
CA GLU A 51 -2.79 10.78 6.19
C GLU A 51 -3.21 9.50 5.48
N ILE A 52 -2.78 8.35 6.01
CA ILE A 52 -3.08 7.02 5.50
C ILE A 52 -4.28 6.46 6.27
N TYR A 53 -5.32 6.05 5.56
CA TYR A 53 -6.50 5.39 6.11
C TYR A 53 -6.43 3.89 5.87
N GLU A 54 -6.04 3.12 6.89
CA GLU A 54 -5.88 1.66 6.81
C GLU A 54 -6.58 0.98 7.99
N PRO A 55 -7.63 0.19 7.75
CA PRO A 55 -8.35 -0.48 8.82
C PRO A 55 -7.60 -1.68 9.43
N ARG A 56 -6.56 -2.18 8.77
CA ARG A 56 -5.78 -3.32 9.23
C ARG A 56 -4.60 -2.88 10.07
N ASP A 57 -4.27 -3.68 11.05
CA ASP A 57 -2.99 -3.57 11.76
C ASP A 57 -2.04 -4.63 11.18
N PHE A 58 -1.11 -4.21 10.36
CA PHE A 58 -0.13 -5.10 9.72
C PHE A 58 0.89 -5.70 10.68
N SER A 59 0.95 -5.27 11.95
CA SER A 59 1.71 -5.94 12.99
C SER A 59 1.04 -7.24 13.45
N CYS A 60 -0.27 -7.39 13.17
CA CYS A 60 -1.02 -8.59 13.50
C CYS A 60 -0.75 -9.73 12.52
N VAL A 61 -0.72 -10.95 13.05
CA VAL A 61 -0.61 -12.19 12.26
C VAL A 61 -2.01 -12.64 11.80
N ALA A 62 -2.07 -13.36 10.69
CA ALA A 62 -3.26 -13.92 10.08
C ALA A 62 -4.25 -12.85 9.55
N PRO A 63 -5.57 -13.11 9.43
CA PRO A 63 -6.48 -12.26 8.67
C PRO A 63 -6.52 -10.78 9.08
N GLY A 64 -6.11 -10.46 10.29
CA GLY A 64 -6.07 -9.08 10.80
C GLY A 64 -5.00 -8.21 10.14
N GLY A 65 -3.88 -8.81 9.74
CA GLY A 65 -2.74 -8.10 9.18
C GLY A 65 -2.29 -8.59 7.79
N CYS A 66 -3.00 -9.56 7.19
CA CYS A 66 -2.59 -10.21 5.94
C CYS A 66 -3.42 -9.76 4.74
N ASN A 67 -2.75 -9.48 3.62
CA ASN A 67 -3.38 -9.21 2.33
C ASN A 67 -3.67 -10.47 1.50
N MET A 68 -3.44 -11.66 2.05
CA MET A 68 -3.70 -12.96 1.41
C MET A 68 -3.03 -13.08 0.04
N CYS A 69 -1.76 -12.72 -0.04
CA CYS A 69 -0.94 -12.90 -1.24
C CYS A 69 0.25 -13.84 -0.96
N GLY A 70 0.88 -14.33 -2.02
CA GLY A 70 2.06 -15.21 -1.91
C GLY A 70 3.34 -14.53 -1.41
N GLY A 71 3.33 -13.21 -1.24
CA GLY A 71 4.48 -12.46 -0.76
C GLY A 71 5.67 -12.46 -1.73
N ILE A 72 5.42 -12.67 -3.02
CA ILE A 72 6.47 -12.75 -4.02
C ILE A 72 6.77 -11.35 -4.57
N ILE A 73 8.02 -10.94 -4.52
CA ILE A 73 8.50 -9.67 -5.08
C ILE A 73 9.65 -9.92 -6.06
N SER A 74 9.73 -9.10 -7.11
CA SER A 74 10.77 -9.22 -8.12
C SER A 74 12.11 -8.65 -7.64
N GLU A 75 13.21 -9.11 -8.22
CA GLU A 75 14.53 -8.53 -8.00
C GLU A 75 14.56 -7.05 -8.36
N THR A 76 13.94 -6.66 -9.47
CA THR A 76 13.85 -5.25 -9.89
C THR A 76 13.25 -4.37 -8.80
N LEU A 77 12.19 -4.84 -8.11
CA LEU A 77 11.62 -4.10 -6.99
C LEU A 77 12.65 -3.98 -5.85
N VAL A 78 13.32 -5.06 -5.49
CA VAL A 78 14.34 -5.04 -4.42
C VAL A 78 15.48 -4.09 -4.76
N GLN A 79 15.95 -4.11 -6.01
CA GLN A 79 17.02 -3.21 -6.47
C GLN A 79 16.57 -1.75 -6.47
N ASN A 80 15.36 -1.45 -6.94
CA ASN A 80 14.82 -0.09 -6.92
C ASN A 80 14.66 0.42 -5.48
N LEU A 81 14.17 -0.42 -4.57
CA LEU A 81 14.08 -0.04 -3.16
C LEU A 81 15.45 0.26 -2.57
N ALA A 82 16.45 -0.58 -2.86
CA ALA A 82 17.82 -0.36 -2.38
C ALA A 82 18.43 0.92 -2.97
N ALA A 83 18.15 1.26 -4.23
CA ALA A 83 18.59 2.51 -4.86
C ALA A 83 17.99 3.75 -4.19
N GLU A 84 16.77 3.64 -3.66
CA GLU A 84 16.10 4.68 -2.87
C GLU A 84 16.44 4.60 -1.35
N GLY A 85 17.45 3.81 -0.98
CA GLY A 85 17.87 3.65 0.42
C GLY A 85 16.94 2.79 1.28
N ILE A 86 15.93 2.15 0.68
CA ILE A 86 15.01 1.26 1.37
C ILE A 86 15.57 -0.16 1.35
N ASN A 87 16.16 -0.59 2.45
CA ASN A 87 16.65 -1.95 2.62
C ASN A 87 15.61 -2.81 3.33
N LEU A 88 15.32 -3.97 2.75
CA LEU A 88 14.43 -4.94 3.37
C LEU A 88 15.21 -5.71 4.46
N PRO A 89 14.72 -5.71 5.71
CA PRO A 89 15.38 -6.45 6.78
C PRO A 89 15.23 -7.97 6.60
N ASP A 90 16.16 -8.72 7.15
CA ASP A 90 16.17 -10.19 7.16
C ASP A 90 14.93 -10.80 7.88
N THR A 91 14.31 -10.03 8.76
CA THR A 91 13.04 -10.40 9.41
C THR A 91 11.84 -10.33 8.48
N VAL A 92 11.94 -9.63 7.34
CA VAL A 92 10.87 -9.49 6.34
C VAL A 92 11.08 -10.47 5.18
N VAL A 93 12.33 -10.63 4.73
CA VAL A 93 12.67 -11.52 3.62
C VAL A 93 12.76 -12.96 4.10
N GLN A 94 11.83 -13.80 3.64
CA GLN A 94 11.79 -15.20 4.03
C GLN A 94 12.80 -16.04 3.25
N ARG A 95 12.80 -15.93 1.92
CA ARG A 95 13.64 -16.73 1.01
C ARG A 95 13.87 -16.04 -0.34
N GLY A 96 14.99 -16.39 -0.99
CA GLY A 96 15.14 -16.23 -2.44
C GLY A 96 14.47 -17.39 -3.17
N ILE A 97 13.88 -17.10 -4.33
CA ILE A 97 13.18 -18.07 -5.18
C ILE A 97 13.99 -18.27 -6.45
N GLU A 98 14.25 -19.52 -6.80
CA GLU A 98 15.06 -19.91 -7.98
C GLU A 98 14.17 -20.26 -9.19
N SER A 99 12.96 -20.75 -8.94
CA SER A 99 12.06 -21.19 -10.02
C SER A 99 10.61 -21.20 -9.59
N TYR A 100 9.73 -21.17 -10.57
CA TYR A 100 8.33 -21.52 -10.42
C TYR A 100 8.07 -22.90 -11.01
N VAL A 101 7.27 -23.70 -10.33
CA VAL A 101 6.77 -24.97 -10.87
C VAL A 101 5.26 -24.84 -11.04
N LEU A 102 4.82 -24.90 -12.29
CA LEU A 102 3.41 -24.85 -12.65
C LEU A 102 2.93 -26.29 -12.86
N HIS A 103 2.00 -26.72 -12.03
CA HIS A 103 1.30 -28.00 -12.17
C HIS A 103 -0.03 -27.76 -12.89
N MET A 104 -0.19 -28.35 -14.06
CA MET A 104 -1.36 -28.23 -14.91
C MET A 104 -1.92 -29.62 -15.20
N ASP A 105 -3.18 -29.71 -15.67
CA ASP A 105 -3.81 -31.00 -16.03
C ASP A 105 -3.03 -31.77 -17.12
N VAL A 106 -2.33 -31.03 -17.98
CA VAL A 106 -1.53 -31.60 -19.07
C VAL A 106 -0.07 -31.88 -18.73
N GLY A 107 0.36 -31.58 -17.50
CA GLY A 107 1.73 -31.83 -17.05
C GLY A 107 2.29 -30.71 -16.19
N THR A 108 3.58 -30.82 -15.89
CA THR A 108 4.30 -29.88 -15.02
C THR A 108 5.36 -29.14 -15.83
N VAL A 109 5.41 -27.81 -15.66
CA VAL A 109 6.42 -26.96 -16.27
C VAL A 109 7.19 -26.25 -15.17
N ARG A 110 8.52 -26.31 -15.23
CA ARG A 110 9.42 -25.53 -14.38
C ARG A 110 9.92 -24.31 -15.15
N ILE A 111 9.71 -23.14 -14.59
CA ILE A 111 10.22 -21.87 -15.10
C ILE A 111 11.35 -21.45 -14.17
N GLU A 112 12.58 -21.53 -14.66
CA GLU A 112 13.77 -21.14 -13.90
C GLU A 112 14.06 -19.66 -14.05
N THR A 113 14.69 -19.07 -13.04
CA THR A 113 15.19 -17.71 -13.16
C THR A 113 16.37 -17.69 -14.14
N PRO A 114 16.49 -16.69 -15.02
CA PRO A 114 17.65 -16.56 -15.90
C PRO A 114 18.93 -16.45 -15.07
N ILE A 115 19.99 -17.17 -15.47
CA ILE A 115 21.37 -17.01 -14.94
C ILE A 115 21.59 -17.56 -13.51
N ASP A 116 20.84 -18.55 -13.05
CA ASP A 116 21.00 -19.18 -11.72
C ASP A 116 21.06 -18.20 -10.53
N GLU A 117 20.65 -16.96 -10.71
CA GLU A 117 20.56 -15.98 -9.65
C GLU A 117 19.16 -15.99 -9.00
N LYS A 118 19.12 -15.80 -7.69
CA LYS A 118 17.87 -15.69 -6.94
C LYS A 118 17.26 -14.32 -7.15
N ARG A 119 16.53 -14.15 -8.24
CA ARG A 119 15.97 -12.86 -8.68
C ARG A 119 14.58 -12.57 -8.17
N ILE A 120 14.05 -13.41 -7.30
CA ILE A 120 12.72 -13.27 -6.73
C ILE A 120 12.85 -13.53 -5.25
N ALA A 121 12.23 -12.68 -4.44
CA ALA A 121 12.19 -12.89 -3.01
C ALA A 121 10.77 -13.19 -2.54
N ALA A 122 10.64 -14.08 -1.58
CA ALA A 122 9.44 -14.22 -0.78
C ALA A 122 9.57 -13.36 0.47
N VAL A 123 8.60 -12.48 0.70
CA VAL A 123 8.50 -11.64 1.88
C VAL A 123 7.33 -12.06 2.75
N TYR A 124 7.48 -11.93 4.06
CA TYR A 124 6.38 -12.19 4.97
C TYR A 124 5.36 -11.05 4.91
N ARG A 125 4.07 -11.39 4.79
CA ARG A 125 2.97 -10.44 4.72
C ARG A 125 1.84 -10.76 5.70
N GLY A 126 2.18 -11.37 6.85
CA GLY A 126 1.21 -11.73 7.87
C GLY A 126 0.46 -13.03 7.60
N ALA A 127 0.63 -13.68 6.44
CA ALA A 127 0.08 -15.00 6.13
C ALA A 127 1.02 -16.12 6.62
N GLY A 128 0.44 -17.27 6.90
CA GLY A 128 1.17 -18.49 7.26
C GLY A 128 0.30 -19.44 8.04
N PRO A 129 0.74 -20.71 8.21
CA PRO A 129 0.07 -21.66 9.08
C PRO A 129 -0.06 -21.10 10.49
N ARG A 130 -1.25 -21.07 11.03
CA ARG A 130 -1.56 -20.45 12.34
C ARG A 130 -0.77 -21.04 13.51
N ASP A 131 -0.27 -22.26 13.35
CA ASP A 131 0.36 -23.02 14.43
C ASP A 131 1.89 -22.95 14.43
N ILE A 132 2.50 -22.25 13.46
CA ILE A 132 3.96 -22.15 13.35
C ILE A 132 4.43 -20.80 13.88
N GLN A 133 4.64 -20.73 15.18
CA GLN A 133 5.20 -19.56 15.86
C GLN A 133 6.74 -19.61 15.98
N VAL A 134 7.42 -20.39 15.14
CA VAL A 134 8.86 -20.66 15.31
C VAL A 134 9.74 -19.47 14.97
N ARG A 135 9.26 -18.51 14.19
CA ARG A 135 9.99 -17.27 13.90
C ARG A 135 9.09 -16.06 13.98
N LYS A 136 9.57 -15.01 14.61
CA LYS A 136 8.93 -13.68 14.56
C LYS A 136 9.34 -12.99 13.26
N TRP A 137 8.56 -13.21 12.21
CA TRP A 137 8.71 -12.46 10.98
C TRP A 137 8.05 -11.09 11.11
N GLY A 138 8.73 -10.06 10.60
CA GLY A 138 8.13 -8.74 10.39
C GLY A 138 7.32 -8.71 9.10
N SER A 139 6.11 -8.17 9.15
CA SER A 139 5.32 -8.00 7.92
C SER A 139 5.94 -6.95 7.01
N PHE A 140 6.04 -7.27 5.72
CA PHE A 140 6.47 -6.34 4.68
C PHE A 140 5.59 -5.09 4.64
N ASP A 141 4.26 -5.26 4.74
CA ASP A 141 3.32 -4.15 4.78
C ASP A 141 3.54 -3.26 6.01
N HIS A 142 3.77 -3.87 7.18
CA HIS A 142 4.08 -3.13 8.41
C HIS A 142 5.40 -2.37 8.30
N HIS A 143 6.43 -2.98 7.70
CA HIS A 143 7.71 -2.34 7.47
C HIS A 143 7.56 -1.10 6.58
N LEU A 144 6.85 -1.22 5.45
CA LEU A 144 6.63 -0.09 4.55
C LEU A 144 5.80 1.02 5.17
N GLU A 145 4.74 0.67 5.90
CA GLU A 145 3.93 1.65 6.65
C GLU A 145 4.81 2.39 7.67
N GLY A 146 5.67 1.65 8.38
CA GLY A 146 6.63 2.23 9.33
C GLY A 146 7.60 3.22 8.68
N LEU A 147 8.05 2.96 7.45
CA LEU A 147 8.89 3.90 6.70
C LEU A 147 8.14 5.19 6.35
N ALA A 148 6.89 5.08 5.92
CA ALA A 148 6.06 6.25 5.63
C ALA A 148 5.81 7.08 6.91
N VAL A 149 5.51 6.42 8.03
CA VAL A 149 5.34 7.07 9.35
C VAL A 149 6.63 7.75 9.80
N ALA A 150 7.78 7.12 9.62
CA ALA A 150 9.07 7.71 9.97
C ALA A 150 9.39 8.99 9.17
N ARG A 151 8.80 9.16 7.98
CA ARG A 151 8.87 10.40 7.19
C ARG A 151 7.79 11.43 7.54
N GLY A 152 6.87 11.12 8.46
CA GLY A 152 5.85 12.06 8.91
C GLY A 152 4.41 11.74 8.49
N ALA A 153 4.15 10.63 7.77
CA ALA A 153 2.79 10.23 7.49
C ALA A 153 2.03 9.86 8.77
N LYS A 154 0.78 10.28 8.87
CA LYS A 154 -0.14 9.86 9.93
C LYS A 154 -0.91 8.62 9.47
N VAL A 155 -1.20 7.69 10.38
CA VAL A 155 -2.02 6.51 10.07
C VAL A 155 -3.26 6.52 10.93
N THR A 156 -4.42 6.60 10.26
CA THR A 156 -5.73 6.47 10.91
C THR A 156 -6.26 5.06 10.71
N ARG A 157 -6.42 4.32 11.83
CA ARG A 157 -6.97 2.96 11.86
C ARG A 157 -8.49 3.01 11.71
N GLY A 158 -8.93 3.19 10.47
CA GLY A 158 -10.34 3.31 10.13
C GLY A 158 -10.62 2.93 8.69
N ARG A 159 -11.84 2.42 8.46
CA ARG A 159 -12.31 2.16 7.10
C ARG A 159 -13.01 3.40 6.59
N VAL A 160 -12.58 3.92 5.46
CA VAL A 160 -13.31 4.94 4.72
C VAL A 160 -14.64 4.35 4.24
N THR A 161 -15.71 5.02 4.58
CA THR A 161 -17.10 4.61 4.28
C THR A 161 -17.82 5.59 3.37
N GLU A 162 -17.27 6.79 3.20
CA GLU A 162 -17.82 7.81 2.34
C GLU A 162 -16.69 8.58 1.64
N ILE A 163 -16.91 8.89 0.38
CA ILE A 163 -16.05 9.75 -0.43
C ILE A 163 -16.98 10.68 -1.20
N SER A 164 -16.73 11.97 -1.13
CA SER A 164 -17.48 12.99 -1.86
C SER A 164 -16.54 14.04 -2.43
N MET A 165 -17.05 14.81 -3.37
CA MET A 165 -16.37 16.00 -3.90
C MET A 165 -17.16 17.23 -3.46
N ASP A 166 -16.52 18.12 -2.74
CA ASP A 166 -17.10 19.38 -2.31
C ASP A 166 -16.27 20.54 -2.86
N ASN A 167 -16.88 21.35 -3.72
CA ASN A 167 -16.23 22.49 -4.39
C ASN A 167 -14.88 22.13 -5.05
N GLY A 168 -14.83 20.97 -5.74
CA GLY A 168 -13.62 20.50 -6.42
C GLY A 168 -12.59 19.81 -5.49
N ARG A 169 -12.83 19.78 -4.19
CA ARG A 169 -11.95 19.12 -3.21
C ARG A 169 -12.52 17.77 -2.76
N PRO A 170 -11.69 16.73 -2.68
CA PRO A 170 -12.14 15.46 -2.14
C PRO A 170 -12.36 15.54 -0.62
N SER A 171 -13.44 14.93 -0.18
CA SER A 171 -13.77 14.78 1.24
C SER A 171 -14.00 13.30 1.55
N ILE A 172 -13.48 12.82 2.67
CA ILE A 172 -13.66 11.44 3.10
C ILE A 172 -14.14 11.37 4.54
N ALA A 173 -14.96 10.36 4.84
CA ALA A 173 -15.33 10.02 6.20
C ALA A 173 -15.00 8.56 6.52
N VAL A 174 -14.52 8.32 7.74
CA VAL A 174 -14.43 6.98 8.33
C VAL A 174 -15.70 6.66 9.09
N LYS A 175 -15.95 5.39 9.31
CA LYS A 175 -17.16 4.95 10.04
C LYS A 175 -17.32 5.67 11.38
N GLY A 176 -18.37 6.47 11.50
CA GLY A 176 -18.70 7.21 12.71
C GLY A 176 -17.87 8.48 12.96
N GLY A 177 -17.06 8.89 11.99
CA GLY A 177 -16.32 10.16 12.01
C GLY A 177 -16.97 11.20 11.13
N GLU A 178 -16.59 12.45 11.32
CA GLU A 178 -17.01 13.58 10.48
C GLU A 178 -16.20 13.60 9.17
N PRO A 179 -16.80 14.04 8.05
CA PRO A 179 -16.10 14.23 6.79
C PRO A 179 -14.93 15.21 6.92
N GLN A 180 -13.82 14.87 6.30
CA GLN A 180 -12.62 15.71 6.25
C GLN A 180 -12.23 15.99 4.80
N ALA A 181 -11.97 17.26 4.50
CA ALA A 181 -11.57 17.71 3.17
C ALA A 181 -10.03 17.61 3.01
N TYR A 182 -9.62 17.29 1.78
CA TYR A 182 -8.22 17.16 1.36
C TYR A 182 -7.99 17.90 0.04
N ASP A 183 -6.73 18.16 -0.27
CA ASP A 183 -6.33 18.75 -1.55
C ASP A 183 -6.06 17.66 -2.59
N LEU A 184 -5.62 16.48 -2.15
CA LEU A 184 -5.41 15.31 -2.99
C LEU A 184 -5.93 14.04 -2.31
N LEU A 185 -6.57 13.18 -3.08
CA LEU A 185 -7.00 11.86 -2.66
C LEU A 185 -6.31 10.78 -3.49
N VAL A 186 -5.59 9.88 -2.83
CA VAL A 186 -4.91 8.73 -3.43
C VAL A 186 -5.67 7.45 -3.14
N ALA A 187 -6.12 6.77 -4.18
CA ALA A 187 -6.85 5.51 -4.10
C ALA A 187 -5.88 4.30 -4.14
N ALA A 188 -5.41 3.84 -2.98
CA ALA A 188 -4.46 2.74 -2.83
C ALA A 188 -5.05 1.50 -2.12
N PHE A 189 -6.36 1.36 -2.11
CA PHE A 189 -7.10 0.37 -1.32
C PHE A 189 -7.09 -1.06 -1.87
N GLY A 190 -6.51 -1.30 -3.04
CA GLY A 190 -6.42 -2.62 -3.68
C GLY A 190 -7.74 -3.17 -4.21
N VAL A 191 -7.65 -4.23 -5.04
CA VAL A 191 -8.78 -4.77 -5.81
C VAL A 191 -9.84 -5.49 -4.99
N ASN A 192 -9.55 -5.87 -3.76
CA ASN A 192 -10.49 -6.58 -2.87
C ASN A 192 -11.20 -5.65 -1.88
N SER A 193 -11.02 -4.33 -2.02
CA SER A 193 -11.60 -3.37 -1.10
C SER A 193 -13.05 -3.03 -1.44
N PRO A 194 -13.94 -2.90 -0.45
CA PRO A 194 -15.28 -2.34 -0.68
C PRO A 194 -15.25 -0.87 -1.12
N ALA A 195 -14.14 -0.15 -0.92
CA ALA A 195 -13.96 1.23 -1.38
C ALA A 195 -14.03 1.40 -2.90
N LEU A 196 -13.84 0.32 -3.69
CA LEU A 196 -14.07 0.32 -5.14
C LEU A 196 -15.47 0.81 -5.50
N LYS A 197 -16.49 0.47 -4.70
CA LYS A 197 -17.86 0.91 -4.93
C LYS A 197 -18.02 2.41 -4.70
N LEU A 198 -17.36 2.94 -3.67
CA LEU A 198 -17.39 4.38 -3.37
C LEU A 198 -16.82 5.20 -4.53
N PHE A 199 -15.74 4.71 -5.16
CA PHE A 199 -15.15 5.36 -6.33
C PHE A 199 -16.06 5.29 -7.56
N LYS A 200 -16.74 4.18 -7.76
CA LYS A 200 -17.71 4.05 -8.86
C LYS A 200 -18.89 5.03 -8.71
N GLU A 201 -19.31 5.29 -7.47
CA GLU A 201 -20.42 6.20 -7.15
C GLU A 201 -20.09 7.69 -7.38
N LEU A 202 -18.79 8.04 -7.52
CA LEU A 202 -18.37 9.41 -7.84
C LEU A 202 -18.60 9.83 -9.30
N ASP A 203 -19.03 8.91 -10.15
CA ASP A 203 -19.47 9.14 -11.54
C ASP A 203 -18.45 9.89 -12.44
N PHE A 204 -17.15 9.65 -12.24
CA PHE A 204 -16.09 10.17 -13.09
C PHE A 204 -15.55 9.15 -14.11
N GLY A 205 -16.34 8.12 -14.41
CA GLY A 205 -16.00 7.10 -15.38
C GLY A 205 -15.07 5.97 -14.88
N TYR A 206 -14.88 5.86 -13.57
CA TYR A 206 -14.10 4.75 -13.02
C TYR A 206 -14.89 3.45 -13.04
N GLU A 207 -14.32 2.42 -13.67
CA GLU A 207 -14.83 1.05 -13.61
C GLU A 207 -13.81 0.15 -12.88
N PRO A 208 -14.26 -0.63 -11.88
CA PRO A 208 -13.39 -1.57 -11.19
C PRO A 208 -12.81 -2.60 -12.18
N PRO A 209 -11.54 -3.01 -12.01
CA PRO A 209 -10.94 -4.01 -12.88
C PRO A 209 -11.60 -5.38 -12.72
N GLU A 210 -11.64 -6.13 -13.81
CA GLU A 210 -11.95 -7.56 -13.73
C GLU A 210 -10.88 -8.30 -12.95
N THR A 211 -11.27 -9.22 -12.08
CA THR A 211 -10.35 -9.95 -11.23
C THR A 211 -10.47 -11.45 -11.39
N THR A 212 -9.33 -12.14 -11.37
CA THR A 212 -9.26 -13.59 -11.25
C THR A 212 -9.11 -13.98 -9.79
N LYS A 213 -9.93 -14.92 -9.33
CA LYS A 213 -9.81 -15.46 -7.97
C LYS A 213 -8.73 -16.53 -7.93
N THR A 214 -7.79 -16.38 -7.01
CA THR A 214 -6.78 -17.39 -6.71
C THR A 214 -6.94 -17.90 -5.29
N PHE A 215 -6.51 -19.12 -5.06
CA PHE A 215 -6.43 -19.72 -3.74
C PHE A 215 -4.95 -19.92 -3.39
N ILE A 216 -4.51 -19.36 -2.28
CA ILE A 216 -3.14 -19.50 -1.78
C ILE A 216 -3.18 -20.39 -0.55
N ARG A 217 -2.33 -21.40 -0.55
CA ARG A 217 -2.14 -22.29 0.59
C ARG A 217 -0.64 -22.48 0.81
N GLU A 218 -0.22 -22.24 2.04
CA GLU A 218 1.14 -22.52 2.48
C GLU A 218 1.18 -23.90 3.13
N TYR A 219 2.24 -24.62 2.85
CA TYR A 219 2.55 -25.90 3.47
C TYR A 219 3.89 -25.79 4.20
N PHE A 220 3.94 -26.33 5.38
CA PHE A 220 5.17 -26.53 6.10
C PHE A 220 5.76 -27.89 5.69
N MET A 221 7.01 -27.89 5.23
CA MET A 221 7.74 -29.10 4.86
C MET A 221 8.97 -29.25 5.75
#